data_822631961613e33624f2eae77f25c30a
#
_entry.id   822631961613e33624f2eae77f25c30a
#
_cell.length_a   1.000
_cell.length_b   1.000
_cell.length_c   1.000
_cell.angle_alpha   90.00
_cell.angle_beta   90.00
_cell.angle_gamma   90.00
#
_symmetry.space_group_name_H-M   'P 1'
#
loop_
_entity.id
_entity.type
_entity.pdbx_description
1 polymer ?
#
loop_
_entity_poly.entity_id
_entity_poly.type
_entity_poly.pdbx_seq_one_letter_code
_entity_poly.pdbx_strand_id
1 'polypeptide(L)'
;MSTAELHTLEELTAEAEAEWLERFTAGPTEPEGVGLRGGPAAPDLVLADHTGANRSLSELWAEQTVLLMFWRHFGCGCGVDRAKRLLEEFPAYQEAGIMPVIVAQGEPLRATAYRDQLGLPCAVLCDPDHEAYRAYGIGHWSVERVLYDAPTEFWTHPRDVGASFQDDRRAGGRPPVDDPWRATAEFLIGTDGVVRMAHVYQYCEDFPEPLVLTAAAQLVESQLLVET
;
A
#
# COMPACT_ATOMS: atom_id res chain seq x y z
N MET A 1 21.08 9.23 8.20
CA MET A 1 21.63 8.48 7.02
C MET A 1 23.03 8.98 6.71
N SER A 2 23.98 8.08 6.46
CA SER A 2 25.33 8.42 6.00
C SER A 2 25.34 8.83 4.52
N THR A 3 26.41 9.47 4.04
CA THR A 3 26.56 9.84 2.63
C THR A 3 26.51 8.59 1.71
N ALA A 4 27.01 7.46 2.17
CA ALA A 4 26.99 6.19 1.43
C ALA A 4 25.56 5.62 1.31
N GLU A 5 24.73 5.75 2.37
CA GLU A 5 23.33 5.32 2.35
C GLU A 5 22.48 6.21 1.43
N LEU A 6 22.75 7.51 1.38
CA LEU A 6 22.07 8.42 0.46
C LEU A 6 22.39 8.08 -1.01
N HIS A 7 23.66 7.77 -1.33
CA HIS A 7 24.04 7.37 -2.68
C HIS A 7 23.32 6.08 -3.11
N THR A 8 23.28 5.08 -2.25
CA THR A 8 22.56 3.83 -2.51
C THR A 8 21.06 4.05 -2.69
N LEU A 9 20.43 4.93 -1.90
CA LEU A 9 19.02 5.28 -2.05
C LEU A 9 18.74 5.98 -3.38
N GLU A 10 19.62 6.90 -3.82
CA GLU A 10 19.50 7.57 -5.11
C GLU A 10 19.60 6.58 -6.28
N GLU A 11 20.54 5.62 -6.22
CA GLU A 11 20.69 4.58 -7.23
C GLU A 11 19.44 3.69 -7.30
N LEU A 12 18.97 3.17 -6.16
CA LEU A 12 17.76 2.33 -6.10
C LEU A 12 16.51 3.10 -6.59
N THR A 13 16.41 4.38 -6.28
CA THR A 13 15.32 5.23 -6.75
C THR A 13 15.38 5.41 -8.27
N ALA A 14 16.56 5.64 -8.82
CA ALA A 14 16.74 5.80 -10.25
C ALA A 14 16.43 4.51 -11.05
N GLU A 15 16.81 3.34 -10.51
CA GLU A 15 16.46 2.04 -11.09
C GLU A 15 14.93 1.84 -11.06
N ALA A 16 14.30 2.08 -9.92
CA ALA A 16 12.85 1.95 -9.78
C ALA A 16 12.07 2.95 -10.65
N GLU A 17 12.58 4.18 -10.88
CA GLU A 17 11.99 5.12 -11.82
C GLU A 17 12.10 4.65 -13.27
N ALA A 18 13.21 4.03 -13.64
CA ALA A 18 13.37 3.46 -14.98
C ALA A 18 12.37 2.31 -15.21
N GLU A 19 12.24 1.40 -14.24
CA GLU A 19 11.25 0.32 -14.28
C GLU A 19 9.82 0.87 -14.31
N TRP A 20 9.51 1.88 -13.52
CA TRP A 20 8.20 2.52 -13.53
C TRP A 20 7.82 3.01 -14.94
N LEU A 21 8.76 3.67 -15.63
CA LEU A 21 8.50 4.18 -16.99
C LEU A 21 8.26 3.03 -17.99
N GLU A 22 9.00 1.94 -17.88
CA GLU A 22 8.77 0.76 -18.73
C GLU A 22 7.40 0.13 -18.44
N ARG A 23 7.04 -0.07 -17.17
CA ARG A 23 5.73 -0.61 -16.76
C ARG A 23 4.59 0.32 -17.16
N PHE A 24 4.75 1.62 -16.97
CA PHE A 24 3.76 2.62 -17.38
C PHE A 24 3.50 2.58 -18.88
N THR A 25 4.58 2.51 -19.68
CA THR A 25 4.53 2.46 -21.14
C THR A 25 3.87 1.15 -21.65
N ALA A 26 4.12 0.03 -20.96
CA ALA A 26 3.55 -1.27 -21.32
C ALA A 26 2.06 -1.38 -20.97
N GLY A 27 1.55 -0.59 -20.05
CA GLY A 27 0.19 -0.70 -19.52
C GLY A 27 0.02 -1.80 -18.48
N PRO A 28 -1.20 -1.99 -17.93
CA PRO A 28 -1.47 -3.04 -16.95
C PRO A 28 -1.32 -4.43 -17.57
N THR A 29 -0.57 -5.33 -16.92
CA THR A 29 -0.26 -6.69 -17.40
C THR A 29 -0.93 -7.79 -16.60
N GLU A 30 -1.47 -7.49 -15.43
CA GLU A 30 -2.25 -8.42 -14.62
C GLU A 30 -3.76 -8.10 -14.73
N PRO A 31 -4.63 -9.10 -14.52
CA PRO A 31 -6.06 -8.83 -14.48
C PRO A 31 -6.42 -7.94 -13.29
N GLU A 32 -7.52 -7.23 -13.41
CA GLU A 32 -8.06 -6.48 -12.29
C GLU A 32 -8.48 -7.43 -11.17
N GLY A 33 -7.87 -7.26 -10.00
CA GLY A 33 -8.17 -8.07 -8.84
C GLY A 33 -9.46 -7.60 -8.16
N VAL A 34 -10.16 -8.54 -7.53
CA VAL A 34 -11.38 -8.25 -6.75
C VAL A 34 -11.11 -8.16 -5.24
N GLY A 35 -9.86 -8.41 -4.82
CA GLY A 35 -9.47 -8.51 -3.41
C GLY A 35 -10.08 -9.71 -2.68
N LEU A 36 -9.63 -9.93 -1.48
CA LEU A 36 -10.30 -10.86 -0.56
C LEU A 36 -11.62 -10.27 -0.09
N ARG A 37 -12.56 -11.16 0.23
CA ARG A 37 -13.80 -10.77 0.90
C ARG A 37 -13.66 -10.97 2.42
N GLY A 38 -14.52 -10.37 3.21
CA GLY A 38 -14.63 -10.70 4.63
C GLY A 38 -15.07 -12.16 4.85
N GLY A 39 -14.57 -12.77 5.91
CA GLY A 39 -14.93 -14.11 6.37
C GLY A 39 -13.84 -15.20 6.23
N PRO A 40 -13.05 -15.29 5.14
CA PRO A 40 -11.95 -16.25 5.07
C PRO A 40 -10.76 -15.87 5.95
N ALA A 41 -9.88 -16.85 6.21
CA ALA A 41 -8.59 -16.60 6.83
C ALA A 41 -7.70 -15.73 5.91
N ALA A 42 -7.00 -14.78 6.52
CA ALA A 42 -6.04 -13.96 5.83
C ALA A 42 -4.82 -14.80 5.41
N PRO A 43 -4.29 -14.62 4.18
CA PRO A 43 -3.05 -15.26 3.77
C PRO A 43 -1.89 -14.86 4.69
N ASP A 44 -1.15 -15.85 5.18
CA ASP A 44 0.07 -15.63 5.97
C ASP A 44 1.30 -15.69 5.07
N LEU A 45 2.12 -14.64 5.12
CA LEU A 45 3.38 -14.52 4.38
C LEU A 45 4.44 -13.91 5.30
N VAL A 46 5.70 -14.13 4.93
CA VAL A 46 6.83 -13.49 5.59
C VAL A 46 7.37 -12.41 4.68
N LEU A 47 7.33 -11.16 5.14
CA LEU A 47 7.84 -10.00 4.42
C LEU A 47 8.93 -9.31 5.25
N ALA A 48 9.90 -8.69 4.59
CA ALA A 48 10.81 -7.78 5.28
C ALA A 48 10.05 -6.51 5.69
N ASP A 49 10.29 -5.99 6.89
CA ASP A 49 9.82 -4.65 7.25
C ASP A 49 10.80 -3.57 6.76
N HIS A 50 10.45 -2.30 6.92
CA HIS A 50 11.29 -1.16 6.55
C HIS A 50 12.68 -1.14 7.24
N THR A 51 12.89 -1.91 8.30
CA THR A 51 14.21 -2.09 8.96
C THR A 51 15.01 -3.24 8.35
N GLY A 52 14.41 -4.02 7.46
CA GLY A 52 14.97 -5.23 6.89
C GLY A 52 14.74 -6.49 7.73
N ALA A 53 14.00 -6.41 8.83
CA ALA A 53 13.66 -7.57 9.64
C ALA A 53 12.48 -8.33 9.03
N ASN A 54 12.59 -9.66 8.94
CA ASN A 54 11.49 -10.50 8.49
C ASN A 54 10.37 -10.53 9.53
N ARG A 55 9.13 -10.37 9.04
CA ARG A 55 7.89 -10.43 9.81
C ARG A 55 6.92 -11.40 9.18
N SER A 56 6.40 -12.34 9.95
CA SER A 56 5.22 -13.10 9.56
C SER A 56 3.98 -12.23 9.76
N LEU A 57 3.08 -12.21 8.78
CA LEU A 57 1.82 -11.47 8.93
C LEU A 57 0.98 -12.03 10.07
N SER A 58 0.99 -13.36 10.28
CA SER A 58 0.26 -14.02 11.38
C SER A 58 0.76 -13.60 12.77
N GLU A 59 2.05 -13.30 12.93
CA GLU A 59 2.59 -12.77 14.20
C GLU A 59 2.02 -11.39 14.51
N LEU A 60 1.73 -10.57 13.50
CA LEU A 60 1.20 -9.22 13.69
C LEU A 60 -0.23 -9.27 14.23
N TRP A 61 -1.11 -10.04 13.63
CA TRP A 61 -2.51 -10.11 14.10
C TRP A 61 -2.74 -11.03 15.29
N ALA A 62 -1.79 -11.91 15.64
CA ALA A 62 -1.90 -12.71 16.85
C ALA A 62 -1.91 -11.88 18.14
N GLU A 63 -1.34 -10.67 18.12
CA GLU A 63 -1.25 -9.78 19.27
C GLU A 63 -2.45 -8.82 19.37
N GLN A 64 -2.92 -8.31 18.23
CA GLN A 64 -4.05 -7.37 18.17
C GLN A 64 -4.65 -7.30 16.77
N THR A 65 -5.85 -6.75 16.65
CA THR A 65 -6.49 -6.51 15.34
C THR A 65 -5.60 -5.65 14.45
N VAL A 66 -5.36 -6.09 13.21
CA VAL A 66 -4.50 -5.40 12.23
C VAL A 66 -5.33 -4.76 11.13
N LEU A 67 -5.07 -3.49 10.83
CA LEU A 67 -5.47 -2.85 9.58
C LEU A 67 -4.31 -2.97 8.59
N LEU A 68 -4.37 -3.98 7.70
CA LEU A 68 -3.36 -4.24 6.68
C LEU A 68 -3.69 -3.42 5.44
N MET A 69 -2.82 -2.43 5.13
CA MET A 69 -3.03 -1.41 4.12
C MET A 69 -2.08 -1.63 2.95
N PHE A 70 -2.59 -2.10 1.82
CA PHE A 70 -1.80 -2.25 0.59
C PHE A 70 -1.77 -0.93 -0.18
N TRP A 71 -0.60 -0.31 -0.24
CA TRP A 71 -0.43 0.99 -0.87
C TRP A 71 0.02 0.85 -2.33
N ARG A 72 -0.24 1.89 -3.10
CA ARG A 72 0.29 2.01 -4.46
C ARG A 72 1.79 2.30 -4.42
N HIS A 73 2.37 2.70 -5.52
CA HIS A 73 3.78 3.10 -5.58
C HIS A 73 4.08 4.35 -4.72
N PHE A 74 5.30 4.49 -4.25
CA PHE A 74 5.69 5.57 -3.35
C PHE A 74 5.52 6.99 -3.93
N GLY A 75 5.60 7.18 -5.24
CA GLY A 75 5.38 8.47 -5.89
C GLY A 75 3.90 8.87 -6.06
N CYS A 76 2.93 8.03 -5.65
CA CYS A 76 1.51 8.34 -5.78
C CYS A 76 1.07 9.45 -4.82
N GLY A 77 0.33 10.45 -5.33
CA GLY A 77 -0.28 11.49 -4.49
C GLY A 77 -1.26 10.93 -3.46
N CYS A 78 -2.03 9.90 -3.86
CA CYS A 78 -2.96 9.24 -2.95
C CYS A 78 -2.28 8.61 -1.73
N GLY A 79 -1.05 8.12 -1.86
CA GLY A 79 -0.26 7.64 -0.72
C GLY A 79 0.07 8.76 0.28
N VAL A 80 0.41 9.95 -0.22
CA VAL A 80 0.65 11.13 0.63
C VAL A 80 -0.63 11.55 1.36
N ASP A 81 -1.77 11.55 0.67
CA ASP A 81 -3.04 11.94 1.28
C ASP A 81 -3.54 10.87 2.26
N ARG A 82 -3.33 9.57 1.95
CA ARG A 82 -3.62 8.49 2.90
C ARG A 82 -2.73 8.56 4.14
N ALA A 83 -1.45 8.95 3.99
CA ALA A 83 -0.54 9.15 5.11
C ALA A 83 -1.01 10.26 6.05
N LYS A 84 -1.39 11.42 5.51
CA LYS A 84 -1.94 12.52 6.30
C LYS A 84 -3.17 12.08 7.09
N ARG A 85 -4.10 11.42 6.40
CA ARG A 85 -5.32 10.91 7.01
C ARG A 85 -5.02 9.84 8.07
N LEU A 86 -4.08 8.93 7.82
CA LEU A 86 -3.65 7.94 8.82
C LEU A 86 -3.09 8.60 10.10
N LEU A 87 -2.31 9.67 9.98
CA LEU A 87 -1.80 10.41 11.13
C LEU A 87 -2.93 11.02 11.98
N GLU A 88 -3.97 11.54 11.34
CA GLU A 88 -5.16 12.10 12.01
C GLU A 88 -6.02 10.98 12.66
N GLU A 89 -6.14 9.84 12.03
CA GLU A 89 -6.96 8.69 12.46
C GLU A 89 -6.24 7.80 13.49
N PHE A 90 -4.92 7.87 13.56
CA PHE A 90 -4.10 6.95 14.37
C PHE A 90 -4.50 6.86 15.84
N PRO A 91 -4.83 7.97 16.55
CA PRO A 91 -5.29 7.89 17.93
C PRO A 91 -6.59 7.08 18.09
N ALA A 92 -7.53 7.21 17.15
CA ALA A 92 -8.78 6.45 17.18
C ALA A 92 -8.55 4.95 16.92
N TYR A 93 -7.62 4.61 16.04
CA TYR A 93 -7.22 3.21 15.83
C TYR A 93 -6.57 2.61 17.07
N GLN A 94 -5.67 3.34 17.73
CA GLN A 94 -5.07 2.88 18.99
C GLN A 94 -6.11 2.64 20.08
N GLU A 95 -7.07 3.56 20.24
CA GLU A 95 -8.17 3.41 21.21
C GLU A 95 -9.04 2.20 20.91
N ALA A 96 -9.25 1.88 19.63
CA ALA A 96 -10.00 0.71 19.18
C ALA A 96 -9.18 -0.60 19.14
N GLY A 97 -7.93 -0.61 19.61
CA GLY A 97 -7.05 -1.79 19.58
C GLY A 97 -6.65 -2.21 18.17
N ILE A 98 -6.67 -1.29 17.20
CA ILE A 98 -6.28 -1.56 15.81
C ILE A 98 -4.84 -1.11 15.59
N MET A 99 -4.01 -1.99 15.03
CA MET A 99 -2.65 -1.71 14.58
C MET A 99 -2.63 -1.52 13.06
N PRO A 100 -2.42 -0.30 12.55
CA PRO A 100 -2.16 -0.11 11.13
C PRO A 100 -0.80 -0.69 10.74
N VAL A 101 -0.77 -1.39 9.60
CA VAL A 101 0.45 -1.92 8.98
C VAL A 101 0.34 -1.69 7.48
N ILE A 102 1.36 -1.08 6.89
CA ILE A 102 1.39 -0.78 5.46
C ILE A 102 2.15 -1.89 4.74
N VAL A 103 1.64 -2.36 3.62
CA VAL A 103 2.37 -3.17 2.64
C VAL A 103 2.66 -2.28 1.44
N ALA A 104 3.93 -2.15 1.09
CA ALA A 104 4.42 -1.32 0.00
C ALA A 104 5.25 -2.14 -0.98
N GLN A 105 5.37 -1.67 -2.20
CA GLN A 105 6.04 -2.38 -3.29
C GLN A 105 7.56 -2.29 -3.25
N GLY A 106 8.12 -1.32 -2.52
CA GLY A 106 9.57 -1.06 -2.48
C GLY A 106 10.32 -1.92 -1.47
N GLU A 107 11.65 -1.93 -1.62
CA GLU A 107 12.56 -2.59 -0.68
C GLU A 107 12.77 -1.75 0.60
N PRO A 108 13.38 -2.33 1.67
CA PRO A 108 13.46 -1.71 2.99
C PRO A 108 14.08 -0.32 3.01
N LEU A 109 15.10 -0.04 2.21
CA LEU A 109 15.78 1.27 2.24
C LEU A 109 14.88 2.39 1.72
N ARG A 110 14.17 2.18 0.60
CA ARG A 110 13.18 3.14 0.08
C ARG A 110 11.97 3.24 0.99
N ALA A 111 11.52 2.12 1.54
CA ALA A 111 10.40 2.09 2.49
C ALA A 111 10.71 2.90 3.76
N THR A 112 11.93 2.78 4.31
CA THR A 112 12.39 3.60 5.44
C THR A 112 12.39 5.09 5.10
N ALA A 113 13.00 5.47 3.98
CA ALA A 113 13.06 6.86 3.55
C ALA A 113 11.65 7.46 3.36
N TYR A 114 10.75 6.73 2.75
CA TYR A 114 9.36 7.14 2.53
C TYR A 114 8.57 7.26 3.85
N ARG A 115 8.71 6.26 4.73
CA ARG A 115 8.12 6.27 6.06
C ARG A 115 8.54 7.49 6.87
N ASP A 116 9.84 7.77 6.90
CA ASP A 116 10.41 8.88 7.67
C ASP A 116 10.01 10.24 7.06
N GLN A 117 10.00 10.35 5.74
CA GLN A 117 9.55 11.56 5.03
C GLN A 117 8.10 11.92 5.37
N LEU A 118 7.22 10.94 5.49
CA LEU A 118 5.80 11.14 5.80
C LEU A 118 5.48 11.10 7.30
N GLY A 119 6.44 10.77 8.16
CA GLY A 119 6.25 10.65 9.60
C GLY A 119 5.29 9.53 10.00
N LEU A 120 5.28 8.42 9.25
CA LEU A 120 4.35 7.32 9.49
C LEU A 120 4.63 6.62 10.83
N PRO A 121 3.62 6.43 11.69
CA PRO A 121 3.80 5.88 13.04
C PRO A 121 3.83 4.35 13.08
N CYS A 122 3.61 3.68 11.96
CA CYS A 122 3.43 2.23 11.85
C CYS A 122 4.54 1.57 11.03
N ALA A 123 4.56 0.23 11.04
CA ALA A 123 5.46 -0.55 10.19
C ALA A 123 5.07 -0.45 8.72
N VAL A 124 6.09 -0.44 7.86
CA VAL A 124 5.95 -0.62 6.41
C VAL A 124 6.61 -1.95 6.06
N LEU A 125 5.83 -2.88 5.53
CA LEU A 125 6.29 -4.16 5.00
C LEU A 125 6.60 -4.01 3.51
N CYS A 126 7.61 -4.70 3.06
CA CYS A 126 8.17 -4.59 1.72
C CYS A 126 7.78 -5.83 0.90
N ASP A 127 7.09 -5.62 -0.21
CA ASP A 127 6.64 -6.68 -1.13
C ASP A 127 7.03 -6.34 -2.59
N PRO A 128 8.35 -6.26 -2.90
CA PRO A 128 8.83 -5.88 -4.23
C PRO A 128 8.40 -6.88 -5.32
N ASP A 129 8.20 -8.12 -4.96
CA ASP A 129 7.76 -9.18 -5.87
C ASP A 129 6.24 -9.30 -5.99
N HIS A 130 5.47 -8.47 -5.29
CA HIS A 130 4.00 -8.44 -5.25
C HIS A 130 3.37 -9.79 -4.84
N GLU A 131 4.03 -10.58 -4.01
CA GLU A 131 3.50 -11.87 -3.55
C GLU A 131 2.29 -11.69 -2.62
N ALA A 132 2.39 -10.76 -1.67
CA ALA A 132 1.28 -10.43 -0.78
C ALA A 132 0.13 -9.77 -1.55
N TYR A 133 0.41 -8.82 -2.47
CA TYR A 133 -0.65 -8.25 -3.32
C TYR A 133 -1.43 -9.35 -4.03
N ARG A 134 -0.75 -10.30 -4.69
CA ARG A 134 -1.42 -11.41 -5.39
C ARG A 134 -2.17 -12.34 -4.44
N ALA A 135 -1.57 -12.68 -3.29
CA ALA A 135 -2.22 -13.54 -2.30
C ALA A 135 -3.52 -12.94 -1.74
N TYR A 136 -3.56 -11.60 -1.60
CA TYR A 136 -4.76 -10.85 -1.20
C TYR A 136 -5.69 -10.48 -2.35
N GLY A 137 -5.42 -11.00 -3.56
CA GLY A 137 -6.27 -10.80 -4.74
C GLY A 137 -6.22 -9.38 -5.31
N ILE A 138 -5.14 -8.64 -5.07
CA ILE A 138 -4.95 -7.27 -5.53
C ILE A 138 -4.15 -7.32 -6.83
N GLY A 139 -4.82 -7.08 -7.96
CA GLY A 139 -4.22 -7.04 -9.30
C GLY A 139 -3.89 -5.63 -9.76
N HIS A 140 -3.93 -5.41 -11.07
CA HIS A 140 -3.78 -4.10 -11.66
C HIS A 140 -5.14 -3.41 -11.85
N TRP A 141 -5.15 -2.10 -11.72
CA TRP A 141 -6.23 -1.31 -12.26
C TRP A 141 -6.09 -1.16 -13.76
N SER A 142 -7.23 -0.98 -14.45
CA SER A 142 -7.22 -0.64 -15.87
C SER A 142 -6.64 0.76 -16.10
N VAL A 143 -6.25 1.04 -17.34
CA VAL A 143 -5.76 2.37 -17.73
C VAL A 143 -6.79 3.45 -17.40
N GLU A 144 -8.07 3.18 -17.64
CA GLU A 144 -9.17 4.12 -17.39
C GLU A 144 -9.34 4.44 -15.88
N ARG A 145 -9.05 3.48 -15.00
CA ARG A 145 -9.10 3.74 -13.55
C ARG A 145 -7.93 4.56 -13.04
N VAL A 146 -6.74 4.38 -13.61
CA VAL A 146 -5.54 5.12 -13.22
C VAL A 146 -5.50 6.49 -13.88
N LEU A 147 -5.96 6.57 -15.13
CA LEU A 147 -5.87 7.73 -16.00
C LEU A 147 -7.22 8.03 -16.63
N TYR A 148 -8.28 8.18 -15.82
CA TYR A 148 -9.63 8.41 -16.33
C TYR A 148 -9.75 9.65 -17.26
N ASP A 149 -8.87 10.64 -17.06
CA ASP A 149 -8.66 11.81 -17.93
C ASP A 149 -7.37 11.67 -18.75
N ALA A 150 -7.04 10.45 -19.20
CA ALA A 150 -5.83 10.20 -19.97
C ALA A 150 -5.75 11.16 -21.17
N PRO A 151 -4.63 11.88 -21.34
CA PRO A 151 -4.45 12.71 -22.52
C PRO A 151 -4.44 11.84 -23.77
N THR A 152 -4.95 12.37 -24.88
CA THR A 152 -5.02 11.62 -26.15
C THR A 152 -3.63 11.08 -26.56
N GLU A 153 -2.58 11.82 -26.23
CA GLU A 153 -1.19 11.47 -26.48
C GLU A 153 -0.76 10.18 -25.77
N PHE A 154 -1.39 9.83 -24.64
CA PHE A 154 -1.10 8.55 -23.96
C PHE A 154 -1.31 7.35 -24.88
N TRP A 155 -2.36 7.36 -25.69
CA TRP A 155 -2.70 6.24 -26.56
C TRP A 155 -1.75 6.08 -27.76
N THR A 156 -1.03 7.13 -28.11
CA THR A 156 -0.09 7.15 -29.25
C THR A 156 1.37 7.25 -28.82
N HIS A 157 1.65 7.90 -27.69
CA HIS A 157 2.99 8.18 -27.18
C HIS A 157 3.06 7.97 -25.66
N PRO A 158 2.75 6.75 -25.12
CA PRO A 158 2.65 6.52 -23.68
C PRO A 158 3.98 6.80 -22.95
N ARG A 159 5.12 6.56 -23.61
CA ARG A 159 6.43 6.83 -23.03
C ARG A 159 6.69 8.32 -22.79
N ASP A 160 6.30 9.18 -23.72
CA ASP A 160 6.47 10.62 -23.59
C ASP A 160 5.58 11.18 -22.48
N VAL A 161 4.34 10.68 -22.37
CA VAL A 161 3.43 11.03 -21.29
C VAL A 161 3.98 10.54 -19.93
N GLY A 162 4.49 9.32 -19.87
CA GLY A 162 5.13 8.79 -18.66
C GLY A 162 6.36 9.60 -18.23
N ALA A 163 7.21 9.99 -19.18
CA ALA A 163 8.38 10.84 -18.91
C ALA A 163 7.96 12.21 -18.36
N SER A 164 6.93 12.83 -18.92
CA SER A 164 6.38 14.09 -18.40
C SER A 164 5.87 13.94 -16.96
N PHE A 165 5.17 12.86 -16.64
CA PHE A 165 4.74 12.58 -15.26
C PHE A 165 5.91 12.35 -14.30
N GLN A 166 7.01 11.75 -14.77
CA GLN A 166 8.23 11.62 -13.98
C GLN A 166 8.82 12.99 -13.64
N ASP A 167 8.95 13.85 -14.61
CA ASP A 167 9.52 15.20 -14.42
C ASP A 167 8.68 16.02 -13.44
N ASP A 168 7.36 16.02 -13.58
CA ASP A 168 6.44 16.71 -12.68
C ASP A 168 6.55 16.18 -11.23
N ARG A 169 6.66 14.87 -11.05
CA ARG A 169 6.79 14.26 -9.72
C ARG A 169 8.14 14.51 -9.10
N ARG A 170 9.22 14.47 -9.88
CA ARG A 170 10.55 14.87 -9.41
C ARG A 170 10.58 16.32 -8.94
N ALA A 171 9.99 17.23 -9.72
CA ALA A 171 9.88 18.64 -9.34
C ALA A 171 9.10 18.82 -8.03
N GLY A 172 8.13 17.94 -7.77
CA GLY A 172 7.37 17.88 -6.50
C GLY A 172 8.04 17.09 -5.37
N GLY A 173 9.28 16.60 -5.54
CA GLY A 173 9.98 15.76 -4.55
C GLY A 173 9.37 14.38 -4.37
N ARG A 174 8.61 13.89 -5.36
CA ARG A 174 7.92 12.59 -5.35
C ARG A 174 8.24 11.80 -6.62
N PRO A 175 9.45 11.25 -6.73
CA PRO A 175 9.80 10.44 -7.91
C PRO A 175 8.83 9.24 -8.02
N PRO A 176 8.29 8.95 -9.22
CA PRO A 176 7.47 7.76 -9.44
C PRO A 176 8.37 6.53 -9.42
N VAL A 177 8.00 5.59 -8.57
CA VAL A 177 8.73 4.33 -8.37
C VAL A 177 7.74 3.18 -8.32
N ASP A 178 8.22 1.95 -8.52
CA ASP A 178 7.44 0.72 -8.47
C ASP A 178 6.37 0.61 -9.58
N ASP A 179 5.36 -0.24 -9.41
CA ASP A 179 4.35 -0.51 -10.42
C ASP A 179 3.21 0.53 -10.40
N PRO A 180 3.05 1.35 -11.45
CA PRO A 180 2.02 2.39 -11.50
C PRO A 180 0.59 1.83 -11.61
N TRP A 181 0.42 0.58 -12.02
CA TRP A 181 -0.89 -0.03 -12.28
C TRP A 181 -1.45 -0.78 -11.08
N ARG A 182 -0.58 -1.10 -10.10
CA ARG A 182 -0.99 -1.86 -8.90
C ARG A 182 -2.15 -1.17 -8.18
N ALA A 183 -3.23 -1.94 -7.95
CA ALA A 183 -4.37 -1.50 -7.17
C ALA A 183 -4.03 -1.36 -5.69
N THR A 184 -4.96 -0.84 -4.91
CA THR A 184 -4.83 -0.68 -3.46
C THR A 184 -6.05 -1.24 -2.74
N ALA A 185 -5.85 -1.69 -1.50
CA ALA A 185 -6.91 -2.23 -0.66
C ALA A 185 -6.52 -2.11 0.82
N GLU A 186 -7.51 -2.18 1.70
CA GLU A 186 -7.32 -2.26 3.14
C GLU A 186 -8.14 -3.41 3.72
N PHE A 187 -7.52 -4.20 4.60
CA PHE A 187 -8.13 -5.36 5.24
C PHE A 187 -8.04 -5.22 6.75
N LEU A 188 -9.17 -5.34 7.44
CA LEU A 188 -9.20 -5.46 8.88
C LEU A 188 -9.16 -6.95 9.24
N ILE A 189 -8.12 -7.38 9.97
CA ILE A 189 -7.86 -8.78 10.32
C ILE A 189 -7.90 -8.92 11.82
N GLY A 190 -8.77 -9.82 12.32
CA GLY A 190 -8.89 -10.11 13.74
C GLY A 190 -7.72 -10.96 14.27
N THR A 191 -7.61 -11.08 15.59
CA THR A 191 -6.55 -11.85 16.27
C THR A 191 -6.57 -13.34 15.94
N ASP A 192 -7.69 -13.86 15.45
CA ASP A 192 -7.85 -15.22 14.93
C ASP A 192 -7.43 -15.37 13.45
N GLY A 193 -6.88 -14.31 12.84
CA GLY A 193 -6.47 -14.30 11.45
C GLY A 193 -7.61 -14.21 10.43
N VAL A 194 -8.84 -13.95 10.86
CA VAL A 194 -9.99 -13.85 9.95
C VAL A 194 -10.14 -12.43 9.43
N VAL A 195 -10.33 -12.28 8.11
CA VAL A 195 -10.64 -10.99 7.49
C VAL A 195 -12.03 -10.53 7.92
N ARG A 196 -12.11 -9.48 8.71
CA ARG A 196 -13.36 -8.91 9.24
C ARG A 196 -13.98 -7.91 8.28
N MET A 197 -13.13 -7.13 7.63
CA MET A 197 -13.54 -6.16 6.62
C MET A 197 -12.50 -6.13 5.50
N ALA A 198 -12.99 -6.00 4.28
CA ALA A 198 -12.17 -5.83 3.09
C ALA A 198 -12.68 -4.59 2.33
N HIS A 199 -11.81 -3.63 2.09
CA HIS A 199 -12.09 -2.46 1.28
C HIS A 199 -11.11 -2.42 0.11
N VAL A 200 -11.58 -2.80 -1.08
CA VAL A 200 -10.82 -2.72 -2.33
C VAL A 200 -11.17 -1.40 -2.99
N TYR A 201 -10.21 -0.55 -3.16
CA TYR A 201 -10.40 0.80 -3.68
C TYR A 201 -10.93 0.79 -5.12
N GLN A 202 -11.89 1.63 -5.40
CA GLN A 202 -12.43 1.84 -6.75
C GLN A 202 -11.70 2.96 -7.50
N TYR A 203 -11.04 3.85 -6.77
CA TYR A 203 -10.20 4.95 -7.27
C TYR A 203 -9.15 5.32 -6.22
N CYS A 204 -8.21 6.20 -6.55
CA CYS A 204 -7.03 6.47 -5.70
C CYS A 204 -7.34 6.96 -4.29
N GLU A 205 -8.38 7.75 -4.09
CA GLU A 205 -8.78 8.37 -2.82
C GLU A 205 -10.01 7.71 -2.18
N ASP A 206 -10.32 6.47 -2.58
CA ASP A 206 -11.42 5.69 -2.01
C ASP A 206 -11.05 5.13 -0.62
N PHE A 207 -10.73 6.03 0.30
CA PHE A 207 -10.31 5.68 1.65
C PHE A 207 -11.50 5.21 2.49
N PRO A 208 -11.38 4.09 3.23
CA PRO A 208 -12.44 3.65 4.12
C PRO A 208 -12.65 4.66 5.26
N GLU A 209 -13.89 4.78 5.72
CA GLU A 209 -14.21 5.65 6.85
C GLU A 209 -13.69 5.04 8.16
N PRO A 210 -12.92 5.80 8.98
CA PRO A 210 -12.32 5.27 10.22
C PRO A 210 -13.37 4.77 11.22
N LEU A 211 -14.55 5.41 11.26
CA LEU A 211 -15.65 4.97 12.11
C LEU A 211 -16.14 3.57 11.74
N VAL A 212 -16.13 3.21 10.45
CA VAL A 212 -16.53 1.86 10.00
C VAL A 212 -15.49 0.83 10.44
N LEU A 213 -14.19 1.16 10.33
CA LEU A 213 -13.10 0.30 10.76
C LEU A 213 -13.13 0.05 12.28
N THR A 214 -13.27 1.10 13.08
CA THR A 214 -13.31 1.00 14.54
C THR A 214 -14.57 0.26 15.03
N ALA A 215 -15.72 0.52 14.40
CA ALA A 215 -16.96 -0.22 14.73
C ALA A 215 -16.84 -1.70 14.36
N ALA A 216 -16.24 -2.03 13.21
CA ALA A 216 -16.02 -3.44 12.82
C ALA A 216 -15.10 -4.17 13.81
N ALA A 217 -14.04 -3.54 14.31
CA ALA A 217 -13.16 -4.12 15.32
C ALA A 217 -13.90 -4.39 16.63
N GLN A 218 -14.68 -3.44 17.12
CA GLN A 218 -15.45 -3.58 18.37
C GLN A 218 -16.53 -4.67 18.31
N LEU A 219 -17.19 -4.84 17.17
CA LEU A 219 -18.19 -5.90 16.98
C LEU A 219 -17.56 -7.29 17.11
N VAL A 220 -16.33 -7.46 16.67
CA VAL A 220 -15.59 -8.72 16.76
C VAL A 220 -15.24 -9.04 18.20
N GLU A 221 -14.71 -8.09 18.95
CA GLU A 221 -14.38 -8.30 20.37
C GLU A 221 -15.63 -8.70 21.19
N SER A 222 -16.77 -8.06 20.90
CA SER A 222 -18.02 -8.38 21.60
C SER A 222 -18.56 -9.79 21.27
N GLN A 223 -18.36 -10.30 20.06
CA GLN A 223 -18.75 -11.66 19.68
C GLN A 223 -17.87 -12.72 20.32
N LEU A 224 -16.55 -12.50 20.38
CA LEU A 224 -15.61 -13.42 21.04
C LEU A 224 -15.87 -13.53 22.55
N LEU A 225 -16.35 -12.46 23.21
CA LEU A 225 -16.70 -12.47 24.64
C LEU A 225 -18.01 -13.19 24.94
N VAL A 226 -18.90 -13.42 23.98
CA VAL A 226 -20.17 -14.13 24.15
C VAL A 226 -20.01 -15.64 23.95
N GLU A 227 -18.98 -16.07 23.22
CA GLU A 227 -18.71 -17.50 22.95
C GLU A 227 -17.75 -18.15 23.97
N THR A 228 -17.25 -17.42 24.96
CA THR A 228 -16.42 -17.89 26.09
C THR A 228 -17.21 -17.92 27.39
#